data_066bc590fd2b91b9dfa3c4df4c3638f9
#
_entry.id   066bc590fd2b91b9dfa3c4df4c3638f9
#
_cell.length_a   1.000
_cell.length_b   1.000
_cell.length_c   1.000
_cell.angle_alpha   90.00
_cell.angle_beta   90.00
_cell.angle_gamma   90.00
#
_symmetry.space_group_name_H-M   'P 1'
#
loop_
_entity.id
_entity.type
_entity.pdbx_description
1 polymer ?
#
loop_
_entity_poly.entity_id
_entity_poly.type
_entity_poly.pdbx_seq_one_letter_code
_entity_poly.pdbx_strand_id
1 'polypeptide(L)'
;FIKNQLVASQIEISTKPIILKNFVSFVRSINNRPELIFLEQFIKKGYLIVDLKLNYDELGKIKQDYKINGLLKDGKISLSKKNEFEKIDFLFSITEKNFNFRDISFDLNNINFLSERLNIKKNKKNYFFEGTIKNKDSLLNEELIEIIKSKYSQFDLINTNFESVNDFSFNINNKLKIRDLSINSNILIDSSQFKKNNLISNNLLVINNLIDLKDHEIKASY
;
A
#
# COMPACT_ATOMS: atom_id res chain seq x y z
N PHE A 1 -21.03 -37.97 -38.51
CA PHE A 1 -20.97 -37.95 -37.01
C PHE A 1 -20.42 -36.63 -36.58
N ILE A 2 -21.29 -35.66 -36.22
CA ILE A 2 -20.87 -34.40 -35.59
C ILE A 2 -20.67 -34.74 -34.11
N LYS A 3 -19.42 -34.86 -33.63
CA LYS A 3 -19.14 -34.88 -32.22
C LYS A 3 -19.38 -33.45 -31.68
N ASN A 4 -20.59 -33.19 -31.22
CA ASN A 4 -20.88 -32.00 -30.42
C ASN A 4 -20.09 -32.12 -29.10
N GLN A 5 -18.88 -31.59 -29.06
CA GLN A 5 -18.17 -31.36 -27.80
C GLN A 5 -18.85 -30.17 -27.11
N LEU A 6 -19.48 -30.43 -25.97
CA LEU A 6 -19.97 -29.36 -25.09
C LEU A 6 -18.73 -28.66 -24.51
N VAL A 7 -18.49 -27.41 -24.91
CA VAL A 7 -17.46 -26.57 -24.36
C VAL A 7 -18.13 -25.56 -23.43
N ALA A 8 -17.68 -25.51 -22.18
CA ALA A 8 -18.14 -24.48 -21.25
C ALA A 8 -17.75 -23.10 -21.80
N SER A 9 -18.71 -22.20 -21.95
CA SER A 9 -18.46 -20.82 -22.37
C SER A 9 -17.94 -19.93 -21.24
N GLN A 10 -18.30 -20.27 -19.99
CA GLN A 10 -17.95 -19.50 -18.80
C GLN A 10 -17.91 -20.43 -17.56
N ILE A 11 -16.97 -20.15 -16.67
CA ILE A 11 -16.89 -20.74 -15.32
C ILE A 11 -16.78 -19.61 -14.30
N GLU A 12 -17.59 -19.65 -13.27
CA GLU A 12 -17.52 -18.78 -12.10
C GLU A 12 -17.18 -19.61 -10.87
N ILE A 13 -16.17 -19.18 -10.12
CA ILE A 13 -15.68 -19.84 -8.93
C ILE A 13 -15.63 -18.83 -7.80
N SER A 14 -16.31 -19.12 -6.69
CA SER A 14 -16.22 -18.34 -5.45
C SER A 14 -15.58 -19.17 -4.36
N THR A 15 -14.63 -18.60 -3.65
CA THR A 15 -13.97 -19.27 -2.53
C THR A 15 -14.64 -18.93 -1.21
N LYS A 16 -14.59 -19.84 -0.25
CA LYS A 16 -14.72 -19.49 1.16
C LYS A 16 -13.46 -18.75 1.60
N PRO A 17 -13.46 -18.08 2.79
CA PRO A 17 -12.24 -17.47 3.31
C PRO A 17 -11.08 -18.47 3.36
N ILE A 18 -9.99 -18.16 2.70
CA ILE A 18 -8.75 -18.93 2.66
C ILE A 18 -7.61 -18.14 3.29
N ILE A 19 -6.68 -18.84 3.93
CA ILE A 19 -5.49 -18.22 4.49
C ILE A 19 -4.62 -17.68 3.34
N LEU A 20 -4.30 -16.40 3.37
CA LEU A 20 -3.55 -15.71 2.31
C LEU A 20 -2.23 -16.43 1.98
N LYS A 21 -1.48 -16.85 2.99
CA LYS A 21 -0.22 -17.58 2.80
C LYS A 21 -0.41 -18.89 2.03
N ASN A 22 -1.45 -19.65 2.38
CA ASN A 22 -1.77 -20.92 1.69
C ASN A 22 -2.14 -20.68 0.22
N PHE A 23 -2.88 -19.60 -0.05
CA PHE A 23 -3.20 -19.20 -1.42
C PHE A 23 -1.95 -18.86 -2.23
N VAL A 24 -1.04 -18.07 -1.67
CA VAL A 24 0.22 -17.72 -2.35
C VAL A 24 1.10 -18.96 -2.58
N SER A 25 1.20 -19.87 -1.59
CA SER A 25 1.90 -21.15 -1.74
C SER A 25 1.29 -22.00 -2.86
N PHE A 26 -0.03 -22.06 -2.96
CA PHE A 26 -0.73 -22.76 -4.03
C PHE A 26 -0.42 -22.16 -5.40
N VAL A 27 -0.54 -20.82 -5.55
CA VAL A 27 -0.21 -20.14 -6.81
C VAL A 27 1.24 -20.37 -7.20
N ARG A 28 2.18 -20.37 -6.24
CA ARG A 28 3.59 -20.67 -6.46
C ARG A 28 3.80 -22.09 -6.96
N SER A 29 3.05 -23.08 -6.48
CA SER A 29 3.19 -24.47 -6.93
C SER A 29 2.82 -24.65 -8.41
N ILE A 30 1.93 -23.79 -8.93
CA ILE A 30 1.51 -23.80 -10.34
C ILE A 30 2.46 -22.93 -11.19
N ASN A 31 2.91 -21.81 -10.65
CA ASN A 31 3.73 -20.82 -11.35
C ASN A 31 4.92 -20.42 -10.47
N ASN A 32 6.03 -21.14 -10.65
CA ASN A 32 7.24 -20.97 -9.82
C ASN A 32 8.01 -19.68 -10.18
N ARG A 33 7.44 -18.52 -9.83
CA ARG A 33 8.07 -17.22 -9.98
C ARG A 33 8.80 -16.80 -8.71
N PRO A 34 10.03 -16.27 -8.80
CA PRO A 34 10.79 -15.82 -7.63
C PRO A 34 10.03 -14.81 -6.77
N GLU A 35 9.23 -13.94 -7.38
CA GLU A 35 8.44 -12.91 -6.70
C GLU A 35 7.43 -13.53 -5.70
N LEU A 36 6.87 -14.69 -6.02
CA LEU A 36 5.93 -15.40 -5.15
C LEU A 36 6.64 -15.99 -3.92
N ILE A 37 7.90 -16.38 -4.05
CA ILE A 37 8.72 -16.87 -2.92
C ILE A 37 8.94 -15.74 -1.91
N PHE A 38 9.32 -14.56 -2.40
CA PHE A 38 9.48 -13.38 -1.56
C PHE A 38 8.16 -13.00 -0.88
N LEU A 39 7.08 -12.92 -1.65
CA LEU A 39 5.76 -12.57 -1.12
C LEU A 39 5.34 -13.53 0.01
N GLU A 40 5.52 -14.84 -0.18
CA GLU A 40 5.18 -15.85 0.83
C GLU A 40 5.97 -15.68 2.13
N GLN A 41 7.25 -15.26 2.06
CA GLN A 41 8.09 -15.03 3.24
C GLN A 41 7.62 -13.82 4.06
N PHE A 42 7.16 -12.77 3.38
CA PHE A 42 6.72 -11.53 4.03
C PHE A 42 5.33 -11.64 4.63
N ILE A 43 4.43 -12.45 4.06
CA ILE A 43 3.08 -12.66 4.57
C ILE A 43 3.13 -13.41 5.90
N LYS A 44 2.55 -12.81 6.94
CA LYS A 44 2.43 -13.41 8.28
C LYS A 44 1.01 -13.85 8.59
N LYS A 45 0.00 -13.10 8.11
CA LYS A 45 -1.42 -13.33 8.40
C LYS A 45 -2.28 -12.78 7.26
N GLY A 46 -3.53 -13.16 7.23
CA GLY A 46 -4.57 -12.62 6.37
C GLY A 46 -5.51 -13.67 5.83
N TYR A 47 -6.71 -13.25 5.50
CA TYR A 47 -7.75 -14.05 4.90
C TYR A 47 -8.16 -13.46 3.56
N LEU A 48 -8.30 -14.30 2.57
CA LEU A 48 -8.63 -13.95 1.21
C LEU A 48 -9.94 -14.60 0.80
N ILE A 49 -10.84 -13.83 0.21
CA ILE A 49 -12.02 -14.33 -0.52
C ILE A 49 -11.84 -13.91 -1.97
N VAL A 50 -12.07 -14.83 -2.89
CA VAL A 50 -11.86 -14.59 -4.33
C VAL A 50 -13.07 -15.09 -5.11
N ASP A 51 -13.54 -14.24 -6.02
CA ASP A 51 -14.48 -14.58 -7.08
C ASP A 51 -13.75 -14.50 -8.42
N LEU A 52 -13.68 -15.64 -9.10
CA LEU A 52 -13.00 -15.79 -10.36
C LEU A 52 -14.03 -16.07 -11.46
N LYS A 53 -13.99 -15.23 -12.50
CA LYS A 53 -14.79 -15.42 -13.71
C LYS A 53 -13.86 -15.67 -14.88
N LEU A 54 -13.99 -16.87 -15.48
CA LEU A 54 -13.23 -17.31 -16.65
C LEU A 54 -14.18 -17.48 -17.82
N ASN A 55 -13.84 -16.87 -18.95
CA ASN A 55 -14.51 -17.09 -20.22
C ASN A 55 -13.64 -17.96 -21.13
N TYR A 56 -14.29 -18.83 -21.91
CA TYR A 56 -13.61 -19.75 -22.83
C TYR A 56 -14.01 -19.46 -24.26
N ASP A 57 -13.08 -19.69 -25.18
CA ASP A 57 -13.37 -19.67 -26.62
C ASP A 57 -13.99 -21.01 -27.09
N GLU A 58 -14.33 -21.09 -28.37
CA GLU A 58 -14.91 -22.29 -28.98
C GLU A 58 -13.97 -23.51 -28.95
N LEU A 59 -12.68 -23.29 -28.74
CA LEU A 59 -11.66 -24.33 -28.61
C LEU A 59 -11.39 -24.73 -27.16
N GLY A 60 -12.12 -24.14 -26.19
CA GLY A 60 -11.95 -24.40 -24.77
C GLY A 60 -10.73 -23.71 -24.15
N LYS A 61 -10.14 -22.71 -24.82
CA LYS A 61 -9.04 -21.92 -24.25
C LYS A 61 -9.59 -20.74 -23.44
N ILE A 62 -8.94 -20.41 -22.32
CA ILE A 62 -9.28 -19.26 -21.50
C ILE A 62 -9.03 -17.98 -22.31
N LYS A 63 -10.07 -17.13 -22.41
CA LYS A 63 -9.96 -15.81 -23.00
C LYS A 63 -9.21 -14.86 -22.05
N GLN A 64 -8.60 -13.81 -22.61
CA GLN A 64 -7.88 -12.79 -21.82
C GLN A 64 -8.80 -11.78 -21.12
N ASP A 65 -10.12 -11.96 -21.22
CA ASP A 65 -11.14 -11.13 -20.55
C ASP A 65 -11.56 -11.65 -19.16
N TYR A 66 -10.71 -12.46 -18.54
CA TYR A 66 -10.94 -12.95 -17.18
C TYR A 66 -11.06 -11.80 -16.16
N LYS A 67 -11.84 -12.02 -15.13
CA LYS A 67 -12.00 -11.08 -14.03
C LYS A 67 -11.86 -11.81 -12.70
N ILE A 68 -11.04 -11.25 -11.84
CA ILE A 68 -10.82 -11.72 -10.47
C ILE A 68 -11.23 -10.59 -9.54
N ASN A 69 -12.25 -10.78 -8.72
CA ASN A 69 -12.60 -9.85 -7.64
C ASN A 69 -12.30 -10.52 -6.31
N GLY A 70 -12.10 -9.73 -5.29
CA GLY A 70 -11.94 -10.31 -3.97
C GLY A 70 -11.78 -9.28 -2.86
N LEU A 71 -11.60 -9.83 -1.68
CA LEU A 71 -11.40 -9.10 -0.43
C LEU A 71 -10.22 -9.72 0.29
N LEU A 72 -9.25 -8.89 0.68
CA LEU A 72 -8.27 -9.23 1.71
C LEU A 72 -8.74 -8.66 3.04
N LYS A 73 -8.67 -9.46 4.11
CA LYS A 73 -9.03 -9.07 5.46
C LYS A 73 -7.93 -9.46 6.45
N ASP A 74 -7.65 -8.53 7.37
CA ASP A 74 -6.73 -8.73 8.51
C ASP A 74 -5.35 -9.23 8.05
N GLY A 75 -4.84 -8.62 6.97
CA GLY A 75 -3.51 -8.93 6.43
C GLY A 75 -2.40 -8.41 7.33
N LYS A 76 -1.30 -9.19 7.42
CA LYS A 76 -0.05 -8.76 8.05
C LYS A 76 1.12 -9.11 7.15
N ILE A 77 1.95 -8.11 6.83
CA ILE A 77 3.17 -8.24 6.03
C ILE A 77 4.32 -7.64 6.82
N SER A 78 5.40 -8.40 7.00
CA SER A 78 6.61 -7.96 7.67
C SER A 78 7.76 -7.89 6.67
N LEU A 79 8.18 -6.68 6.27
CA LEU A 79 9.31 -6.47 5.37
C LEU A 79 10.65 -6.49 6.12
N SER A 80 10.64 -6.04 7.39
CA SER A 80 11.76 -6.07 8.31
C SER A 80 11.24 -6.05 9.74
N LYS A 81 12.12 -6.17 10.75
CA LYS A 81 11.73 -6.06 12.16
C LYS A 81 11.11 -4.70 12.52
N LYS A 82 11.43 -3.64 11.76
CA LYS A 82 10.94 -2.27 11.99
C LYS A 82 9.77 -1.87 11.10
N ASN A 83 9.51 -2.58 10.00
CA ASN A 83 8.50 -2.21 9.02
C ASN A 83 7.48 -3.34 8.90
N GLU A 84 6.47 -3.29 9.75
CA GLU A 84 5.35 -4.21 9.76
C GLU A 84 4.08 -3.49 9.32
N PHE A 85 3.46 -3.99 8.27
CA PHE A 85 2.13 -3.59 7.84
C PHE A 85 1.11 -4.54 8.48
N GLU A 86 0.21 -4.00 9.26
CA GLU A 86 -0.79 -4.76 10.00
C GLU A 86 -2.21 -4.32 9.62
N LYS A 87 -3.19 -5.14 9.97
CA LYS A 87 -4.61 -4.87 9.72
C LYS A 87 -4.87 -4.44 8.28
N ILE A 88 -4.19 -5.09 7.33
CA ILE A 88 -4.34 -4.76 5.91
C ILE A 88 -5.68 -5.29 5.44
N ASP A 89 -6.56 -4.39 5.05
CA ASP A 89 -7.86 -4.70 4.47
C ASP A 89 -7.99 -3.99 3.12
N PHE A 90 -8.52 -4.64 2.11
CA PHE A 90 -8.90 -4.01 0.85
C PHE A 90 -9.79 -4.89 -0.02
N LEU A 91 -10.58 -4.26 -0.87
CA LEU A 91 -11.25 -4.87 -2.01
C LEU A 91 -10.36 -4.79 -3.24
N PHE A 92 -10.39 -5.80 -4.09
CA PHE A 92 -9.64 -5.76 -5.35
C PHE A 92 -10.45 -6.28 -6.53
N SER A 93 -10.11 -5.75 -7.71
CA SER A 93 -10.59 -6.23 -9.00
C SER A 93 -9.45 -6.27 -9.98
N ILE A 94 -9.15 -7.44 -10.51
CA ILE A 94 -8.01 -7.72 -11.39
C ILE A 94 -8.54 -8.20 -12.73
N THR A 95 -8.02 -7.61 -13.80
CA THR A 95 -8.17 -8.04 -15.18
C THR A 95 -6.77 -8.22 -15.78
N GLU A 96 -6.66 -8.60 -17.05
CA GLU A 96 -5.38 -8.80 -17.74
C GLU A 96 -4.41 -7.61 -17.60
N LYS A 97 -4.95 -6.38 -17.66
CA LYS A 97 -4.14 -5.15 -17.71
C LYS A 97 -4.32 -4.21 -16.52
N ASN A 98 -5.39 -4.36 -15.75
CA ASN A 98 -5.72 -3.44 -14.68
C ASN A 98 -5.89 -4.18 -13.36
N PHE A 99 -5.27 -3.64 -12.32
CA PHE A 99 -5.41 -4.08 -10.94
C PHE A 99 -5.93 -2.88 -10.14
N ASN A 100 -7.17 -2.95 -9.70
CA ASN A 100 -7.82 -1.90 -8.93
C ASN A 100 -8.00 -2.36 -7.50
N PHE A 101 -7.51 -1.58 -6.56
CA PHE A 101 -7.71 -1.79 -5.14
C PHE A 101 -8.54 -0.64 -4.58
N ARG A 102 -9.48 -0.94 -3.69
CA ARG A 102 -10.40 0.04 -3.10
C ARG A 102 -10.56 -0.23 -1.62
N ASP A 103 -11.00 0.81 -0.90
CA ASP A 103 -11.30 0.73 0.53
C ASP A 103 -10.13 0.15 1.32
N ILE A 104 -8.92 0.63 0.98
CA ILE A 104 -7.68 0.14 1.56
C ILE A 104 -7.50 0.76 2.93
N SER A 105 -7.24 -0.07 3.92
CA SER A 105 -6.76 0.36 5.23
C SER A 105 -5.59 -0.52 5.68
N PHE A 106 -4.64 0.08 6.38
CA PHE A 106 -3.54 -0.64 7.02
C PHE A 106 -2.91 0.21 8.10
N ASP A 107 -2.29 -0.46 9.07
CA ASP A 107 -1.46 0.18 10.07
C ASP A 107 0.02 -0.03 9.69
N LEU A 108 0.81 1.03 9.75
CA LEU A 108 2.27 0.99 9.62
C LEU A 108 2.86 1.73 10.81
N ASN A 109 3.63 1.03 11.65
CA ASN A 109 4.26 1.60 12.83
C ASN A 109 3.26 2.36 13.74
N ASN A 110 2.10 1.75 13.98
CA ASN A 110 0.98 2.30 14.77
C ASN A 110 0.29 3.52 14.16
N ILE A 111 0.59 3.87 12.92
CA ILE A 111 -0.13 4.90 12.17
C ILE A 111 -1.12 4.22 11.25
N ASN A 112 -2.38 4.61 11.33
CA ASN A 112 -3.43 4.11 10.45
C ASN A 112 -3.41 4.90 9.14
N PHE A 113 -3.31 4.16 8.03
CA PHE A 113 -3.36 4.69 6.67
C PHE A 113 -4.59 4.19 5.95
N LEU A 114 -5.19 5.07 5.19
CA LEU A 114 -6.37 4.82 4.38
C LEU A 114 -6.09 5.20 2.92
N SER A 115 -6.67 4.45 2.00
CA SER A 115 -6.69 4.83 0.59
C SER A 115 -8.02 4.41 -0.03
N GLU A 116 -8.70 5.35 -0.62
CA GLU A 116 -9.96 5.06 -1.32
C GLU A 116 -9.72 4.20 -2.56
N ARG A 117 -8.58 4.45 -3.24
CA ARG A 117 -8.25 3.78 -4.48
C ARG A 117 -6.76 3.76 -4.78
N LEU A 118 -6.27 2.60 -5.18
CA LEU A 118 -4.97 2.40 -5.77
C LEU A 118 -5.14 1.63 -7.08
N ASN A 119 -4.57 2.14 -8.16
CA ASN A 119 -4.61 1.52 -9.47
C ASN A 119 -3.23 1.08 -9.90
N ILE A 120 -3.18 -0.09 -10.52
CA ILE A 120 -1.98 -0.57 -11.20
C ILE A 120 -2.36 -0.92 -12.64
N LYS A 121 -1.69 -0.31 -13.61
CA LYS A 121 -1.88 -0.58 -15.03
C LYS A 121 -0.66 -1.30 -15.60
N LYS A 122 -0.88 -2.46 -16.18
CA LYS A 122 0.17 -3.23 -16.83
C LYS A 122 0.35 -2.74 -18.28
N ASN A 123 1.54 -2.23 -18.57
CA ASN A 123 1.96 -1.84 -19.91
C ASN A 123 3.10 -2.79 -20.35
N LYS A 124 2.99 -3.42 -21.51
CA LYS A 124 3.98 -4.39 -22.09
C LYS A 124 5.07 -4.94 -21.13
N LYS A 125 5.95 -4.09 -20.60
CA LYS A 125 7.09 -4.45 -19.73
C LYS A 125 7.12 -3.71 -18.39
N ASN A 126 6.18 -2.81 -18.12
CA ASN A 126 6.14 -1.97 -16.94
C ASN A 126 4.77 -2.05 -16.28
N TYR A 127 4.75 -1.77 -14.97
CA TYR A 127 3.54 -1.54 -14.21
C TYR A 127 3.52 -0.09 -13.75
N PHE A 128 2.48 0.64 -14.10
CA PHE A 128 2.24 2.00 -13.63
C PHE A 128 1.33 1.95 -12.41
N PHE A 129 1.78 2.56 -11.33
CA PHE A 129 1.08 2.67 -10.04
C PHE A 129 0.62 4.10 -9.84
N GLU A 130 -0.59 4.29 -9.38
CA GLU A 130 -1.14 5.58 -8.99
C GLU A 130 -2.12 5.41 -7.84
N GLY A 131 -2.13 6.36 -6.90
CA GLY A 131 -3.05 6.33 -5.78
C GLY A 131 -2.85 7.49 -4.81
N THR A 132 -3.74 7.55 -3.83
CA THR A 132 -3.70 8.52 -2.74
C THR A 132 -3.70 7.77 -1.42
N ILE A 133 -2.75 8.06 -0.54
CA ILE A 133 -2.70 7.51 0.84
C ILE A 133 -2.91 8.67 1.81
N LYS A 134 -3.80 8.47 2.78
CA LYS A 134 -4.17 9.43 3.82
C LYS A 134 -3.93 8.84 5.19
N ASN A 135 -3.56 9.67 6.14
CA ASN A 135 -3.70 9.38 7.56
C ASN A 135 -4.43 10.53 8.25
N LYS A 136 -5.08 10.25 9.37
CA LYS A 136 -5.77 11.25 10.20
C LYS A 136 -5.38 11.07 11.65
N ASP A 137 -5.34 12.19 12.40
CA ASP A 137 -5.13 12.23 13.85
C ASP A 137 -4.02 11.28 14.33
N SER A 138 -2.90 11.30 13.64
CA SER A 138 -1.80 10.38 13.91
C SER A 138 -0.71 11.06 14.72
N LEU A 139 -0.27 10.37 15.78
CA LEU A 139 0.90 10.81 16.54
C LEU A 139 2.18 10.42 15.78
N LEU A 140 3.04 11.41 15.55
CA LEU A 140 4.36 11.19 14.95
C LEU A 140 5.22 10.36 15.92
N ASN A 141 5.53 9.13 15.54
CA ASN A 141 6.34 8.24 16.37
C ASN A 141 7.85 8.50 16.22
N GLU A 142 8.65 7.93 17.12
CA GLU A 142 10.10 8.12 17.15
C GLU A 142 10.79 7.69 15.85
N GLU A 143 10.30 6.64 15.19
CA GLU A 143 10.90 6.13 13.95
C GLU A 143 10.72 7.10 12.78
N LEU A 144 9.54 7.72 12.65
CA LEU A 144 9.31 8.76 11.65
C LEU A 144 10.07 10.04 12.01
N ILE A 145 10.15 10.38 13.29
CA ILE A 145 10.96 11.50 13.78
C ILE A 145 12.43 11.28 13.40
N GLU A 146 12.98 10.08 13.56
CA GLU A 146 14.36 9.78 13.15
C GLU A 146 14.58 9.98 11.63
N ILE A 147 13.63 9.58 10.80
CA ILE A 147 13.70 9.79 9.35
C ILE A 147 13.69 11.29 9.02
N ILE A 148 12.84 12.07 9.66
CA ILE A 148 12.76 13.52 9.51
C ILE A 148 14.04 14.17 10.03
N LYS A 149 14.53 13.80 11.21
CA LYS A 149 15.77 14.30 11.81
C LYS A 149 17.00 14.06 10.95
N SER A 150 17.08 12.95 10.24
CA SER A 150 18.21 12.64 9.35
C SER A 150 18.36 13.69 8.23
N LYS A 151 17.25 14.33 7.83
CA LYS A 151 17.24 15.40 6.82
C LYS A 151 17.17 16.81 7.42
N TYR A 152 16.57 16.94 8.61
CA TYR A 152 16.29 18.22 9.27
C TYR A 152 16.71 18.17 10.74
N SER A 153 18.01 17.98 10.99
CA SER A 153 18.62 17.77 12.31
C SER A 153 18.39 18.91 13.33
N GLN A 154 17.78 20.00 12.91
CA GLN A 154 17.59 21.21 13.73
C GLN A 154 16.28 21.20 14.55
N PHE A 155 15.37 20.26 14.29
CA PHE A 155 14.04 20.25 14.93
C PHE A 155 13.84 18.99 15.76
N ASP A 156 13.74 19.16 17.07
CA ASP A 156 13.30 18.12 18.00
C ASP A 156 11.79 18.24 18.18
N LEU A 157 11.04 17.58 17.29
CA LEU A 157 9.58 17.47 17.37
C LEU A 157 9.21 16.43 18.43
N ILE A 158 8.29 16.77 19.33
CA ILE A 158 7.71 15.87 20.31
C ILE A 158 6.18 16.06 20.35
N ASN A 159 5.44 15.00 20.67
CA ASN A 159 3.99 15.04 20.80
C ASN A 159 3.30 15.71 19.59
N THR A 160 3.74 15.37 18.38
CA THR A 160 3.25 15.98 17.15
C THR A 160 2.10 15.15 16.58
N ASN A 161 0.91 15.74 16.57
CA ASN A 161 -0.23 15.19 15.83
C ASN A 161 -0.25 15.75 14.42
N PHE A 162 -0.48 14.88 13.44
CA PHE A 162 -0.50 15.26 12.05
C PHE A 162 -1.54 14.49 11.25
N GLU A 163 -2.02 15.12 10.21
CA GLU A 163 -2.77 14.50 9.12
C GLU A 163 -1.97 14.63 7.83
N SER A 164 -2.12 13.69 6.92
CA SER A 164 -1.52 13.83 5.61
C SER A 164 -2.38 13.26 4.49
N VAL A 165 -2.26 13.88 3.32
CA VAL A 165 -2.76 13.38 2.05
C VAL A 165 -1.59 13.31 1.09
N ASN A 166 -1.28 12.12 0.60
CA ASN A 166 -0.12 11.86 -0.22
C ASN A 166 -0.58 11.23 -1.54
N ASP A 167 -0.52 12.00 -2.62
CA ASP A 167 -0.72 11.50 -3.98
C ASP A 167 0.59 10.97 -4.51
N PHE A 168 0.57 9.79 -5.09
CA PHE A 168 1.78 9.20 -5.65
C PHE A 168 1.53 8.54 -7.00
N SER A 169 2.54 8.56 -7.84
CA SER A 169 2.61 7.73 -9.03
C SER A 169 4.04 7.29 -9.33
N PHE A 170 4.20 6.10 -9.89
CA PHE A 170 5.51 5.60 -10.31
C PHE A 170 5.36 4.42 -11.28
N ASN A 171 6.44 4.14 -11.99
CA ASN A 171 6.58 2.96 -12.83
C ASN A 171 7.48 1.92 -12.19
N ILE A 172 7.12 0.64 -12.27
CA ILE A 172 8.01 -0.50 -11.95
C ILE A 172 8.26 -1.29 -13.22
N ASN A 173 9.53 -1.51 -13.55
CA ASN A 173 9.91 -2.36 -14.68
C ASN A 173 10.03 -3.85 -14.28
N ASN A 174 10.29 -4.75 -15.26
CA ASN A 174 10.47 -6.19 -15.03
C ASN A 174 11.64 -6.55 -14.10
N LYS A 175 12.56 -5.61 -13.84
CA LYS A 175 13.67 -5.78 -12.90
C LYS A 175 13.35 -5.20 -11.52
N LEU A 176 12.07 -4.93 -11.23
CA LEU A 176 11.55 -4.33 -10.01
C LEU A 176 12.19 -2.97 -9.65
N LYS A 177 12.69 -2.24 -10.66
CA LYS A 177 13.24 -0.89 -10.46
C LYS A 177 12.12 0.14 -10.59
N ILE A 178 12.01 1.01 -9.59
CA ILE A 178 11.12 2.17 -9.60
C ILE A 178 11.70 3.24 -10.52
N ARG A 179 10.83 3.87 -11.32
CA ARG A 179 11.13 5.00 -12.21
C ARG A 179 9.97 5.98 -12.17
N ASP A 180 10.27 7.21 -12.56
CA ASP A 180 9.27 8.28 -12.73
C ASP A 180 8.42 8.44 -11.45
N LEU A 181 9.09 8.41 -10.29
CA LEU A 181 8.43 8.60 -9.01
C LEU A 181 7.99 10.05 -8.87
N SER A 182 6.71 10.25 -8.64
CA SER A 182 6.10 11.52 -8.29
C SER A 182 5.33 11.36 -6.99
N ILE A 183 5.57 12.25 -6.04
CA ILE A 183 4.86 12.30 -4.76
C ILE A 183 4.49 13.75 -4.48
N ASN A 184 3.21 14.00 -4.26
CA ASN A 184 2.69 15.28 -3.77
C ASN A 184 2.07 15.05 -2.40
N SER A 185 2.60 15.72 -1.39
CA SER A 185 2.15 15.56 -0.01
C SER A 185 1.62 16.88 0.53
N ASN A 186 0.43 16.81 1.12
CA ASN A 186 -0.14 17.88 1.93
C ASN A 186 -0.18 17.36 3.38
N ILE A 187 0.54 18.03 4.28
CA ILE A 187 0.67 17.63 5.69
C ILE A 187 0.16 18.77 6.54
N LEU A 188 -0.85 18.49 7.33
CA LEU A 188 -1.37 19.39 8.35
C LEU A 188 -0.84 18.95 9.71
N ILE A 189 -0.16 19.85 10.39
CA ILE A 189 0.27 19.66 11.78
C ILE A 189 -0.77 20.33 12.66
N ASP A 190 -1.57 19.50 13.33
CA ASP A 190 -2.63 19.95 14.21
C ASP A 190 -2.05 20.50 15.53
N SER A 191 -1.08 19.78 16.11
CA SER A 191 -0.36 20.23 17.29
C SER A 191 1.06 19.66 17.32
N SER A 192 2.01 20.44 17.77
CA SER A 192 3.40 20.00 17.92
C SER A 192 4.11 20.76 19.03
N GLN A 193 5.07 20.11 19.66
CA GLN A 193 5.96 20.71 20.63
C GLN A 193 7.39 20.59 20.14
N PHE A 194 8.14 21.69 20.20
CA PHE A 194 9.57 21.70 19.93
C PHE A 194 10.36 21.67 21.21
N LYS A 195 11.29 20.77 21.33
CA LYS A 195 12.29 20.84 22.38
C LYS A 195 13.29 21.94 22.04
N LYS A 196 13.50 22.85 22.96
CA LYS A 196 14.47 23.94 22.81
C LYS A 196 15.85 23.37 22.50
N ASN A 197 16.43 23.72 21.38
CA ASN A 197 17.83 23.44 21.04
C ASN A 197 18.68 24.74 21.10
N ASN A 198 19.99 24.61 21.10
CA ASN A 198 20.93 25.75 21.24
C ASN A 198 20.78 26.83 20.16
N LEU A 199 20.26 26.48 18.97
CA LEU A 199 20.03 27.40 17.87
C LEU A 199 18.86 28.36 18.15
N ILE A 200 17.79 27.83 18.72
CA ILE A 200 16.61 28.63 19.11
C ILE A 200 16.94 29.48 20.34
N SER A 201 17.71 28.92 21.30
CA SER A 201 18.05 29.65 22.55
C SER A 201 18.94 30.85 22.33
N ASN A 202 19.79 30.85 21.29
CA ASN A 202 20.71 31.96 21.04
C ASN A 202 20.05 33.16 20.33
N ASN A 203 18.89 32.97 19.71
CA ASN A 203 18.23 34.01 18.94
C ASN A 203 16.91 34.53 19.53
N LEU A 204 16.37 33.88 20.56
CA LEU A 204 15.10 34.26 21.18
C LEU A 204 15.22 34.27 22.71
N LEU A 205 15.35 35.49 23.25
CA LEU A 205 15.72 35.76 24.64
C LEU A 205 14.69 35.35 25.71
N VAL A 206 13.47 34.98 25.34
CA VAL A 206 12.39 34.64 26.33
C VAL A 206 11.43 33.62 25.74
N ILE A 207 11.79 32.35 25.73
CA ILE A 207 10.82 31.34 25.39
C ILE A 207 10.97 30.15 26.36
N ASN A 208 9.85 29.65 26.88
CA ASN A 208 9.75 28.42 27.66
C ASN A 208 10.46 27.28 26.93
N ASN A 209 10.81 26.23 27.66
CA ASN A 209 11.55 25.08 27.12
C ASN A 209 10.85 24.34 25.97
N LEU A 210 9.60 24.66 25.69
CA LEU A 210 8.75 24.11 24.63
C LEU A 210 8.08 25.26 23.87
N ILE A 211 7.99 25.11 22.55
CA ILE A 211 7.20 25.97 21.67
C ILE A 211 6.05 25.14 21.14
N ASP A 212 4.83 25.57 21.39
CA ASP A 212 3.63 24.94 20.85
C ASP A 212 3.33 25.52 19.46
N LEU A 213 3.18 24.64 18.49
CA LEU A 213 2.67 24.96 17.15
C LEU A 213 1.28 24.39 16.99
N LYS A 214 0.37 25.19 16.43
CA LYS A 214 -0.99 24.77 16.09
C LYS A 214 -1.31 25.20 14.65
N ASP A 215 -2.08 24.36 13.96
CA ASP A 215 -2.65 24.67 12.64
C ASP A 215 -1.63 25.03 11.55
N HIS A 216 -0.56 24.25 11.43
CA HIS A 216 0.46 24.43 10.39
C HIS A 216 0.26 23.49 9.22
N GLU A 217 0.30 24.05 8.01
CA GLU A 217 0.21 23.28 6.76
C GLU A 217 1.59 23.23 6.08
N ILE A 218 2.01 22.03 5.70
CA ILE A 218 3.23 21.79 4.94
C ILE A 218 2.86 21.14 3.60
N LYS A 219 3.31 21.77 2.51
CA LYS A 219 3.17 21.24 1.14
C LYS A 219 4.52 20.80 0.64
N ALA A 220 4.64 19.57 0.18
CA ALA A 220 5.85 19.04 -0.43
C ALA A 220 5.54 18.32 -1.75
N SER A 221 6.42 18.53 -2.74
CA SER A 221 6.41 17.84 -4.03
C SER A 221 7.77 17.28 -4.36
N TYR A 222 7.80 16.08 -4.97
CA TYR A 222 9.01 15.42 -5.45
C TYR A 222 8.72 14.63 -6.74
#